data_75c1091c3ab2a821dbecf5c060888143
#
_entry.id   75c1091c3ab2a821dbecf5c060888143
#
_cell.length_a   1.000
_cell.length_b   1.000
_cell.length_c   1.000
_cell.angle_alpha   90.00
_cell.angle_beta   90.00
_cell.angle_gamma   90.00
#
_symmetry.space_group_name_H-M   'P 1'
#
loop_
_entity.id
_entity.type
_entity.pdbx_description
1 polymer ?
#
loop_
_entity_poly.entity_id
_entity_poly.type
_entity_poly.pdbx_seq_one_letter_code
_entity_poly.pdbx_strand_id
1 'polypeptide(L)'
;MKKLLFAPMLLASIFAIAQKNEDAAKFAETITGKALKEKLTIVASADFEGRETATPGQKKAAAYIEAQFKKFGLKPGNGDSYQQVYPVYQDELVSSKLSVNGKPFQLDKDFSFSLQTTPTGVTALNEVVFVGYGLPEDFAAVDVKGKMVLVLDGAPADYKPAATPGANPRQGGPISAFAKANTARTKGAAGLIVVTNAFPRKMATPTKGNMYLTKNPTIFTSITVSEEIASALLGRTTTLSTDKLKEVNKGTYYAETKLTVDKMTANLESSNVIGLLEGSDKKDEYVVLSGHYDHLGKRDTVIFYGADDDGSGTTSVLQMAEAFAAAKKKGKGPRRSIVFITVSGEEKGLWGSQYYSEHPLFPVAKTSVDLNTDMVGRVGAEYKGDTSNYVYVIGEDKLSSDLMGISDSINKTAKMELDRRYNDLNDPNRFYYRSDHYNFAKVGIPIIFYFDGVHADYHRPTDTVDKINFTLMEKRVRLIFNTAWVMANRDAMLKRDIPLNVPAR
;
A
#
# COMPACT_ATOMS: atom_id res chain seq x y z
N MET A 1 10.15 9.35 -64.27
CA MET A 1 9.64 10.42 -63.41
C MET A 1 8.90 9.83 -62.18
N LYS A 2 9.60 9.26 -61.20
CA LYS A 2 8.99 8.72 -59.96
C LYS A 2 9.92 8.86 -58.71
N LYS A 3 10.68 9.95 -58.58
CA LYS A 3 11.61 10.15 -57.44
C LYS A 3 11.46 11.44 -56.67
N LEU A 4 10.35 12.19 -56.79
CA LEU A 4 10.23 13.52 -56.13
C LEU A 4 9.10 13.65 -55.09
N LEU A 5 8.42 12.58 -54.67
CA LEU A 5 7.32 12.65 -53.71
C LEU A 5 7.67 12.18 -52.29
N PHE A 6 8.85 11.63 -52.01
CA PHE A 6 9.23 11.13 -50.68
C PHE A 6 9.90 12.16 -49.77
N ALA A 7 10.56 13.18 -50.32
CA ALA A 7 11.26 14.18 -49.53
C ALA A 7 10.36 15.13 -48.71
N PRO A 8 9.21 15.64 -49.20
CA PRO A 8 8.36 16.53 -48.45
C PRO A 8 7.60 15.84 -47.29
N MET A 9 7.32 14.54 -47.42
CA MET A 9 6.62 13.79 -46.35
C MET A 9 7.55 13.47 -45.16
N LEU A 10 8.84 13.20 -45.44
CA LEU A 10 9.85 12.96 -44.40
C LEU A 10 10.19 14.26 -43.64
N LEU A 11 10.30 15.39 -44.35
CA LEU A 11 10.50 16.72 -43.72
C LEU A 11 9.29 17.13 -42.87
N ALA A 12 8.05 16.92 -43.34
CA ALA A 12 6.84 17.23 -42.58
C ALA A 12 6.73 16.40 -41.30
N SER A 13 7.14 15.14 -41.28
CA SER A 13 7.14 14.29 -40.09
C SER A 13 8.22 14.71 -39.09
N ILE A 14 9.40 15.13 -39.53
CA ILE A 14 10.47 15.65 -38.66
C ILE A 14 10.05 16.98 -38.00
N PHE A 15 9.46 17.89 -38.76
CA PHE A 15 8.93 19.15 -38.24
C PHE A 15 7.80 18.91 -37.22
N ALA A 16 6.90 17.97 -37.47
CA ALA A 16 5.81 17.64 -36.55
C ALA A 16 6.32 17.03 -35.22
N ILE A 17 7.38 16.22 -35.25
CA ILE A 17 8.00 15.66 -34.04
C ILE A 17 8.76 16.77 -33.27
N ALA A 18 9.51 17.62 -33.96
CA ALA A 18 10.21 18.73 -33.33
C ALA A 18 9.23 19.71 -32.63
N GLN A 19 8.12 20.08 -33.30
CA GLN A 19 7.08 20.92 -32.75
C GLN A 19 6.41 20.31 -31.52
N LYS A 20 6.16 19.00 -31.51
CA LYS A 20 5.59 18.31 -30.36
C LYS A 20 6.53 18.29 -29.14
N ASN A 21 7.82 18.21 -29.36
CA ASN A 21 8.82 18.27 -28.27
C ASN A 21 8.95 19.69 -27.70
N GLU A 22 8.86 20.74 -28.52
CA GLU A 22 8.83 22.12 -28.06
C GLU A 22 7.57 22.43 -27.25
N ASP A 23 6.41 21.91 -27.68
CA ASP A 23 5.15 22.03 -26.94
C ASP A 23 5.26 21.33 -25.56
N ALA A 24 5.85 20.11 -25.48
CA ALA A 24 6.09 19.42 -24.22
C ALA A 24 6.92 20.26 -23.24
N ALA A 25 8.06 20.78 -23.69
CA ALA A 25 8.94 21.62 -22.88
C ALA A 25 8.21 22.87 -22.33
N LYS A 26 7.47 23.56 -23.21
CA LYS A 26 6.71 24.76 -22.85
C LYS A 26 5.67 24.52 -21.77
N PHE A 27 4.93 23.40 -21.83
CA PHE A 27 3.93 23.11 -20.82
C PHE A 27 4.55 22.49 -19.56
N ALA A 28 5.68 21.78 -19.66
CA ALA A 28 6.46 21.35 -18.50
C ALA A 28 6.96 22.54 -17.65
N GLU A 29 7.28 23.68 -18.26
CA GLU A 29 7.68 24.91 -17.55
C GLU A 29 6.60 25.47 -16.64
N THR A 30 5.32 25.13 -16.86
CA THR A 30 4.22 25.54 -15.98
C THR A 30 4.20 24.75 -14.66
N ILE A 31 4.94 23.64 -14.60
CA ILE A 31 5.19 22.86 -13.39
C ILE A 31 6.34 23.54 -12.64
N THR A 32 6.02 24.25 -11.56
CA THR A 32 7.00 25.01 -10.78
C THR A 32 6.98 24.59 -9.32
N GLY A 33 8.14 24.69 -8.65
CA GLY A 33 8.25 24.40 -7.22
C GLY A 33 7.26 25.24 -6.38
N LYS A 34 6.99 26.49 -6.81
CA LYS A 34 5.98 27.34 -6.18
C LYS A 34 4.56 26.74 -6.28
N ALA A 35 4.14 26.34 -7.47
CA ALA A 35 2.80 25.77 -7.71
C ALA A 35 2.62 24.41 -6.99
N LEU A 36 3.69 23.60 -6.95
CA LEU A 36 3.72 22.34 -6.19
C LEU A 36 3.58 22.62 -4.68
N LYS A 37 4.33 23.60 -4.15
CA LYS A 37 4.26 24.00 -2.74
C LYS A 37 2.89 24.50 -2.32
N GLU A 38 2.24 25.32 -3.15
CA GLU A 38 0.89 25.85 -2.87
C GLU A 38 -0.13 24.72 -2.70
N LYS A 39 -0.11 23.71 -3.57
CA LYS A 39 -1.01 22.55 -3.49
C LYS A 39 -0.65 21.65 -2.31
N LEU A 40 0.64 21.35 -2.11
CA LEU A 40 1.10 20.48 -1.05
C LEU A 40 0.81 21.05 0.34
N THR A 41 0.92 22.37 0.51
CA THR A 41 0.56 23.02 1.78
C THR A 41 -0.89 22.77 2.18
N ILE A 42 -1.80 22.61 1.20
CA ILE A 42 -3.20 22.27 1.46
C ILE A 42 -3.33 20.76 1.72
N VAL A 43 -2.75 19.93 0.86
CA VAL A 43 -2.85 18.46 0.94
C VAL A 43 -2.28 17.93 2.25
N ALA A 44 -1.15 18.47 2.71
CA ALA A 44 -0.50 18.08 3.96
C ALA A 44 -0.84 19.04 5.13
N SER A 45 -2.01 19.72 5.10
CA SER A 45 -2.44 20.60 6.17
C SER A 45 -3.04 19.83 7.36
N ALA A 46 -3.10 20.50 8.52
CA ALA A 46 -3.76 19.97 9.70
C ALA A 46 -5.26 19.75 9.48
N ASP A 47 -5.90 20.52 8.61
CA ASP A 47 -7.34 20.40 8.29
C ASP A 47 -7.70 19.04 7.68
N PHE A 48 -6.75 18.40 7.01
CA PHE A 48 -6.95 17.08 6.42
C PHE A 48 -6.56 15.93 7.37
N GLU A 49 -6.16 16.25 8.61
CA GLU A 49 -5.98 15.28 9.71
C GLU A 49 -5.11 14.07 9.32
N GLY A 50 -4.14 14.26 8.41
CA GLY A 50 -3.28 13.19 7.90
C GLY A 50 -3.98 12.19 6.98
N ARG A 51 -5.17 12.48 6.48
CA ARG A 51 -5.87 11.79 5.35
C ARG A 51 -6.04 10.28 5.51
N GLU A 52 -6.13 9.75 6.74
CA GLU A 52 -6.29 8.30 6.93
C GLU A 52 -7.52 7.78 6.20
N THR A 53 -7.35 6.69 5.47
CA THR A 53 -8.40 6.00 4.68
C THR A 53 -9.71 5.87 5.45
N ALA A 54 -10.83 6.15 4.77
CA ALA A 54 -12.21 6.10 5.29
C ALA A 54 -12.52 7.07 6.47
N THR A 55 -11.62 8.02 6.77
CA THR A 55 -11.85 9.05 7.80
C THR A 55 -12.38 10.37 7.21
N PRO A 56 -12.88 11.29 8.04
CA PRO A 56 -13.25 12.63 7.58
C PRO A 56 -12.10 13.38 6.89
N GLY A 57 -10.85 13.21 7.35
CA GLY A 57 -9.67 13.82 6.74
C GLY A 57 -9.45 13.36 5.30
N GLN A 58 -9.58 12.06 5.05
CA GLN A 58 -9.51 11.51 3.68
C GLN A 58 -10.62 12.06 2.79
N LYS A 59 -11.85 12.18 3.29
CA LYS A 59 -12.98 12.73 2.51
C LYS A 59 -12.78 14.20 2.15
N LYS A 60 -12.18 15.00 3.04
CA LYS A 60 -11.81 16.39 2.73
C LYS A 60 -10.75 16.46 1.63
N ALA A 61 -9.73 15.58 1.69
CA ALA A 61 -8.70 15.51 0.66
C ALA A 61 -9.29 15.09 -0.69
N ALA A 62 -10.17 14.09 -0.73
CA ALA A 62 -10.88 13.66 -1.94
C ALA A 62 -11.68 14.82 -2.55
N ALA A 63 -12.43 15.55 -1.74
CA ALA A 63 -13.21 16.70 -2.20
C ALA A 63 -12.32 17.83 -2.76
N TYR A 64 -11.17 18.09 -2.14
CA TYR A 64 -10.19 19.05 -2.66
C TYR A 64 -9.64 18.63 -4.02
N ILE A 65 -9.21 17.37 -4.17
CA ILE A 65 -8.68 16.85 -5.44
C ILE A 65 -9.74 16.92 -6.55
N GLU A 66 -10.96 16.49 -6.24
CA GLU A 66 -12.11 16.62 -7.15
C GLU A 66 -12.34 18.06 -7.60
N ALA A 67 -12.32 19.02 -6.66
CA ALA A 67 -12.46 20.44 -6.96
C ALA A 67 -11.34 20.96 -7.87
N GLN A 68 -10.09 20.48 -7.69
CA GLN A 68 -8.98 20.83 -8.59
C GLN A 68 -9.22 20.27 -10.01
N PHE A 69 -9.60 19.00 -10.16
CA PHE A 69 -9.89 18.41 -11.46
C PHE A 69 -11.01 19.17 -12.19
N LYS A 70 -12.08 19.53 -11.47
CA LYS A 70 -13.16 20.41 -12.02
C LYS A 70 -12.63 21.76 -12.46
N LYS A 71 -11.82 22.42 -11.64
CA LYS A 71 -11.21 23.72 -11.93
C LYS A 71 -10.34 23.67 -13.19
N PHE A 72 -9.61 22.59 -13.42
CA PHE A 72 -8.79 22.41 -14.61
C PHE A 72 -9.62 22.10 -15.86
N GLY A 73 -10.86 21.68 -15.69
CA GLY A 73 -11.79 21.33 -16.78
C GLY A 73 -11.64 19.88 -17.24
N LEU A 74 -11.20 19.00 -16.37
CA LEU A 74 -11.24 17.56 -16.62
C LEU A 74 -12.69 17.06 -16.54
N LYS A 75 -12.98 15.98 -17.27
CA LYS A 75 -14.23 15.24 -17.12
C LYS A 75 -14.15 14.30 -15.90
N PRO A 76 -15.28 13.96 -15.26
CA PRO A 76 -15.30 12.91 -14.26
C PRO A 76 -14.90 11.58 -14.89
N GLY A 77 -14.13 10.78 -14.13
CA GLY A 77 -13.61 9.49 -14.61
C GLY A 77 -14.56 8.31 -14.37
N ASN A 78 -15.63 8.50 -13.58
CA ASN A 78 -16.60 7.47 -13.22
C ASN A 78 -18.03 7.95 -13.52
N GLY A 79 -18.44 7.86 -14.80
CA GLY A 79 -19.73 8.40 -15.26
C GLY A 79 -19.81 9.91 -14.99
N ASP A 80 -20.73 10.32 -14.12
CA ASP A 80 -20.90 11.72 -13.71
C ASP A 80 -20.13 12.06 -12.41
N SER A 81 -19.43 11.09 -11.81
CA SER A 81 -18.65 11.24 -10.58
C SER A 81 -17.15 11.25 -10.84
N TYR A 82 -16.43 12.08 -10.08
CA TYR A 82 -14.96 11.98 -9.99
C TYR A 82 -14.50 10.91 -9.01
N GLN A 83 -15.39 10.37 -8.19
CA GLN A 83 -15.03 9.40 -7.16
C GLN A 83 -15.49 8.00 -7.52
N GLN A 84 -14.58 7.05 -7.45
CA GLN A 84 -14.86 5.62 -7.44
C GLN A 84 -14.90 5.16 -5.97
N VAL A 85 -16.09 5.12 -5.40
CA VAL A 85 -16.30 4.74 -4.00
C VAL A 85 -16.18 3.23 -3.86
N TYR A 86 -15.54 2.78 -2.77
CA TYR A 86 -15.44 1.38 -2.42
C TYR A 86 -15.67 1.15 -0.92
N PRO A 87 -16.21 -0.05 -0.53
CA PRO A 87 -16.53 -0.36 0.85
C PRO A 87 -15.27 -0.64 1.66
N VAL A 88 -15.28 -0.21 2.92
CA VAL A 88 -14.28 -0.52 3.94
C VAL A 88 -15.02 -0.95 5.19
N TYR A 89 -14.53 -1.95 5.88
CA TYR A 89 -15.15 -2.51 7.07
C TYR A 89 -14.28 -2.33 8.30
N GLN A 90 -14.90 -2.14 9.46
CA GLN A 90 -14.21 -2.07 10.74
C GLN A 90 -15.04 -2.74 11.83
N ASP A 91 -14.45 -3.68 12.55
CA ASP A 91 -15.12 -4.30 13.69
C ASP A 91 -14.98 -3.43 14.94
N GLU A 92 -16.08 -3.33 15.69
CA GLU A 92 -16.15 -2.71 17.02
C GLU A 92 -16.54 -3.75 18.05
N LEU A 93 -15.80 -3.83 19.15
CA LEU A 93 -16.09 -4.74 20.25
C LEU A 93 -17.30 -4.23 21.06
N VAL A 94 -18.32 -5.05 21.16
CA VAL A 94 -19.49 -4.80 22.02
C VAL A 94 -19.28 -5.45 23.39
N SER A 95 -18.92 -6.75 23.40
CA SER A 95 -18.63 -7.46 24.64
C SER A 95 -17.73 -8.68 24.42
N SER A 96 -17.09 -9.14 25.49
CA SER A 96 -16.38 -10.41 25.48
C SER A 96 -16.47 -11.11 26.85
N LYS A 97 -16.51 -12.45 26.83
CA LYS A 97 -16.52 -13.30 28.04
C LYS A 97 -15.67 -14.54 27.76
N LEU A 98 -14.80 -14.89 28.70
CA LEU A 98 -14.04 -16.13 28.65
C LEU A 98 -14.24 -16.89 29.95
N SER A 99 -14.50 -18.20 29.84
CA SER A 99 -14.46 -19.12 30.99
C SER A 99 -13.69 -20.39 30.65
N VAL A 100 -13.02 -20.95 31.66
CA VAL A 100 -12.34 -22.25 31.60
C VAL A 100 -12.81 -23.07 32.81
N ASN A 101 -13.36 -24.25 32.55
CA ASN A 101 -13.93 -25.14 33.58
C ASN A 101 -14.93 -24.41 34.51
N GLY A 102 -15.78 -23.57 33.90
CA GLY A 102 -16.77 -22.73 34.63
C GLY A 102 -16.21 -21.48 35.33
N LYS A 103 -14.89 -21.33 35.48
CA LYS A 103 -14.27 -20.14 36.06
C LYS A 103 -14.22 -18.99 35.06
N PRO A 104 -14.79 -17.81 35.37
CA PRO A 104 -14.74 -16.65 34.47
C PRO A 104 -13.39 -15.92 34.58
N PHE A 105 -12.98 -15.29 33.42
CA PHE A 105 -11.77 -14.48 33.28
C PHE A 105 -12.12 -13.13 32.63
N GLN A 106 -11.29 -12.10 32.91
CA GLN A 106 -11.56 -10.74 32.49
C GLN A 106 -10.63 -10.30 31.35
N LEU A 107 -11.22 -9.61 30.34
CA LEU A 107 -10.46 -8.97 29.29
C LEU A 107 -9.41 -8.01 29.86
N ASP A 108 -8.23 -7.99 29.29
CA ASP A 108 -7.05 -7.18 29.66
C ASP A 108 -6.43 -7.48 31.04
N LYS A 109 -7.16 -8.14 31.91
CA LYS A 109 -6.64 -8.64 33.17
C LYS A 109 -6.04 -10.04 33.02
N ASP A 110 -6.73 -10.92 32.29
CA ASP A 110 -6.40 -12.33 32.21
C ASP A 110 -6.20 -12.81 30.76
N PHE A 111 -6.83 -12.15 29.79
CA PHE A 111 -6.71 -12.47 28.38
C PHE A 111 -6.86 -11.24 27.48
N SER A 112 -6.43 -11.38 26.23
CA SER A 112 -6.66 -10.41 25.17
C SER A 112 -6.75 -11.09 23.81
N PHE A 113 -7.31 -10.41 22.82
CA PHE A 113 -7.41 -10.91 21.46
C PHE A 113 -7.39 -9.76 20.45
N SER A 114 -7.16 -10.10 19.17
CA SER A 114 -7.35 -9.15 18.07
C SER A 114 -8.77 -9.29 17.51
N LEU A 115 -9.48 -8.17 17.39
CA LEU A 115 -10.82 -8.15 16.76
C LEU A 115 -10.82 -8.71 15.35
N GLN A 116 -9.74 -8.48 14.61
CA GLN A 116 -9.60 -8.93 13.23
C GLN A 116 -9.47 -10.45 13.11
N THR A 117 -8.86 -11.11 14.10
CA THR A 117 -8.58 -12.56 14.07
C THR A 117 -9.50 -13.37 14.96
N THR A 118 -10.51 -12.77 15.58
CA THR A 118 -11.46 -13.47 16.47
C THR A 118 -12.87 -13.33 15.89
N PRO A 119 -13.58 -14.42 15.60
CA PRO A 119 -14.93 -14.35 15.07
C PRO A 119 -15.91 -13.82 16.11
N THR A 120 -17.03 -13.25 15.65
CA THR A 120 -18.18 -13.00 16.53
C THR A 120 -18.89 -14.30 16.85
N GLY A 121 -19.49 -14.38 18.03
CA GLY A 121 -20.22 -15.56 18.50
C GLY A 121 -19.52 -16.32 19.60
N VAL A 122 -19.82 -17.60 19.70
CA VAL A 122 -19.32 -18.50 20.76
C VAL A 122 -18.32 -19.48 20.16
N THR A 123 -17.09 -19.47 20.68
CA THR A 123 -16.09 -20.51 20.46
C THR A 123 -16.06 -21.39 21.70
N ALA A 124 -16.53 -22.64 21.56
CA ALA A 124 -16.50 -23.63 22.63
C ALA A 124 -15.47 -24.71 22.28
N LEU A 125 -14.61 -25.04 23.27
CA LEU A 125 -13.54 -26.01 23.13
C LEU A 125 -13.59 -26.94 24.34
N ASN A 126 -13.32 -28.23 24.13
CA ASN A 126 -13.19 -29.19 25.20
C ASN A 126 -11.75 -29.70 25.36
N GLU A 127 -10.89 -29.32 24.44
CA GLU A 127 -9.47 -29.69 24.46
C GLU A 127 -8.59 -28.61 23.83
N VAL A 128 -7.32 -28.60 24.27
CA VAL A 128 -6.23 -27.80 23.67
C VAL A 128 -5.02 -28.70 23.48
N VAL A 129 -4.19 -28.41 22.47
CA VAL A 129 -2.92 -29.12 22.25
C VAL A 129 -1.79 -28.23 22.67
N PHE A 130 -1.10 -28.58 23.75
CA PHE A 130 0.09 -27.86 24.18
C PHE A 130 1.33 -28.35 23.41
N VAL A 131 2.04 -27.42 22.77
CA VAL A 131 3.20 -27.73 21.91
C VAL A 131 4.50 -27.04 22.35
N GLY A 132 4.54 -26.53 23.60
CA GLY A 132 5.71 -25.80 24.09
C GLY A 132 5.78 -24.39 23.54
N TYR A 133 6.90 -23.99 22.93
CA TYR A 133 7.06 -22.64 22.37
C TYR A 133 6.39 -22.43 21.01
N GLY A 134 5.91 -23.49 20.36
CA GLY A 134 5.28 -23.39 19.04
C GLY A 134 6.27 -23.09 17.91
N LEU A 135 7.50 -23.52 18.07
CA LEU A 135 8.51 -23.53 17.01
C LEU A 135 8.22 -24.68 16.02
N PRO A 136 8.67 -24.62 14.76
CA PRO A 136 8.37 -25.64 13.75
C PRO A 136 8.62 -27.09 14.22
N GLU A 137 9.68 -27.31 14.96
CA GLU A 137 10.06 -28.59 15.56
C GLU A 137 9.14 -29.08 16.69
N ASP A 138 8.49 -28.16 17.38
CA ASP A 138 7.58 -28.47 18.49
C ASP A 138 6.33 -29.23 18.03
N PHE A 139 5.97 -29.10 16.75
CA PHE A 139 4.79 -29.75 16.16
C PHE A 139 5.05 -31.19 15.68
N ALA A 140 6.30 -31.67 15.72
CA ALA A 140 6.65 -32.97 15.12
C ALA A 140 5.97 -34.17 15.82
N ALA A 141 5.69 -34.07 17.13
CA ALA A 141 5.17 -35.15 17.93
C ALA A 141 3.70 -35.06 18.32
N VAL A 142 2.97 -34.06 17.77
CA VAL A 142 1.58 -33.78 18.16
C VAL A 142 0.68 -33.55 16.96
N ASP A 143 -0.53 -34.10 16.99
CA ASP A 143 -1.57 -33.80 15.98
C ASP A 143 -2.37 -32.56 16.38
N VAL A 144 -2.26 -31.51 15.59
CA VAL A 144 -2.92 -30.23 15.83
C VAL A 144 -4.06 -29.93 14.82
N LYS A 145 -4.31 -30.85 13.88
CA LYS A 145 -5.28 -30.62 12.81
C LYS A 145 -6.69 -30.42 13.37
N GLY A 146 -7.27 -29.24 13.05
CA GLY A 146 -8.61 -28.84 13.50
C GLY A 146 -8.70 -28.48 14.99
N LYS A 147 -7.58 -28.41 15.72
CA LYS A 147 -7.54 -28.15 17.16
C LYS A 147 -6.99 -26.75 17.50
N MET A 148 -7.32 -26.25 18.67
CA MET A 148 -6.66 -25.07 19.24
C MET A 148 -5.31 -25.45 19.81
N VAL A 149 -4.28 -24.68 19.45
CA VAL A 149 -2.89 -24.92 19.89
C VAL A 149 -2.56 -23.93 21.00
N LEU A 150 -2.00 -24.43 22.11
CA LEU A 150 -1.50 -23.63 23.23
C LEU A 150 0.02 -23.56 23.12
N VAL A 151 0.59 -22.34 23.11
CA VAL A 151 2.03 -22.09 23.04
C VAL A 151 2.49 -21.08 24.07
N LEU A 152 3.75 -21.17 24.47
CA LEU A 152 4.41 -20.15 25.29
C LEU A 152 4.88 -19.00 24.40
N ASP A 153 4.83 -17.78 24.90
CA ASP A 153 5.45 -16.62 24.25
C ASP A 153 6.98 -16.73 24.25
N GLY A 154 7.64 -16.03 23.29
CA GLY A 154 9.09 -16.07 23.14
C GLY A 154 9.63 -17.39 22.58
N ALA A 155 10.82 -17.79 23.03
CA ALA A 155 11.54 -19.01 22.65
C ALA A 155 12.45 -19.48 23.80
N PRO A 156 13.01 -20.71 23.75
CA PRO A 156 14.06 -21.12 24.64
C PRO A 156 15.24 -20.15 24.64
N ALA A 157 15.96 -20.04 25.79
CA ALA A 157 17.05 -19.06 25.92
C ALA A 157 18.23 -19.30 24.95
N ASP A 158 18.43 -20.55 24.54
CA ASP A 158 19.44 -20.99 23.58
C ASP A 158 18.99 -21.01 22.13
N TYR A 159 17.73 -20.64 21.86
CA TYR A 159 17.18 -20.63 20.50
C TYR A 159 17.85 -19.57 19.62
N LYS A 160 18.41 -20.02 18.52
CA LYS A 160 19.00 -19.16 17.49
C LYS A 160 18.12 -19.24 16.24
N PRO A 161 17.37 -18.19 15.92
CA PRO A 161 16.58 -18.20 14.70
C PRO A 161 17.49 -18.31 13.47
N ALA A 162 17.12 -19.16 12.52
CA ALA A 162 17.77 -19.18 11.21
C ALA A 162 17.56 -17.80 10.54
N ALA A 163 18.62 -17.28 9.95
CA ALA A 163 18.50 -16.06 9.14
C ALA A 163 17.55 -16.34 7.97
N THR A 164 16.43 -15.66 7.93
CA THR A 164 15.48 -15.74 6.81
C THR A 164 15.75 -14.55 5.88
N PRO A 165 16.43 -14.79 4.74
CA PRO A 165 16.62 -13.71 3.76
C PRO A 165 15.25 -13.14 3.34
N GLY A 166 15.13 -11.82 3.35
CA GLY A 166 13.90 -11.13 2.94
C GLY A 166 12.74 -11.15 3.96
N ALA A 167 13.00 -11.50 5.23
CA ALA A 167 11.99 -11.39 6.29
C ALA A 167 11.55 -9.93 6.45
N ASN A 168 10.24 -9.70 6.36
CA ASN A 168 9.67 -8.38 6.57
C ASN A 168 9.79 -7.99 8.06
N PRO A 169 10.53 -6.93 8.42
CA PRO A 169 10.67 -6.50 9.82
C PRO A 169 9.33 -6.17 10.50
N ARG A 170 8.31 -5.78 9.72
CA ARG A 170 6.95 -5.47 10.21
C ARG A 170 6.17 -6.72 10.65
N GLN A 171 6.57 -7.93 10.24
CA GLN A 171 5.90 -9.18 10.62
C GLN A 171 6.42 -9.77 11.93
N GLY A 172 7.38 -9.10 12.56
CA GLY A 172 8.09 -9.63 13.72
C GLY A 172 9.08 -10.75 13.36
N GLY A 173 9.96 -11.08 14.29
CA GLY A 173 10.91 -12.19 14.10
C GLY A 173 10.22 -13.56 14.12
N PRO A 174 10.96 -14.64 13.82
CA PRO A 174 10.45 -16.02 13.74
C PRO A 174 9.80 -16.55 15.03
N ILE A 175 10.03 -15.88 16.16
CA ILE A 175 9.42 -16.20 17.47
C ILE A 175 8.19 -15.36 17.80
N SER A 176 7.76 -14.47 16.93
CA SER A 176 6.57 -13.62 17.15
C SER A 176 5.29 -14.45 17.17
N ALA A 177 4.27 -13.94 17.86
CA ALA A 177 2.93 -14.55 17.85
C ALA A 177 2.38 -14.73 16.42
N PHE A 178 2.70 -13.81 15.51
CA PHE A 178 2.33 -13.91 14.10
C PHE A 178 3.01 -15.11 13.40
N ALA A 179 4.33 -15.30 13.60
CA ALA A 179 5.05 -16.43 13.03
C ALA A 179 4.53 -17.77 13.57
N LYS A 180 4.27 -17.84 14.87
CA LYS A 180 3.66 -19.02 15.52
C LYS A 180 2.26 -19.31 14.99
N ALA A 181 1.44 -18.28 14.79
CA ALA A 181 0.10 -18.43 14.19
C ALA A 181 0.18 -18.98 12.75
N ASN A 182 1.13 -18.49 11.95
CA ASN A 182 1.36 -19.01 10.60
C ASN A 182 1.83 -20.48 10.61
N THR A 183 2.73 -20.83 11.51
CA THR A 183 3.19 -22.22 11.67
C THR A 183 2.02 -23.13 12.05
N ALA A 184 1.26 -22.78 13.07
CA ALA A 184 0.09 -23.54 13.52
C ALA A 184 -0.95 -23.69 12.39
N ARG A 185 -1.27 -22.61 11.66
CA ARG A 185 -2.18 -22.63 10.52
C ARG A 185 -1.70 -23.55 9.40
N THR A 186 -0.41 -23.51 9.06
CA THR A 186 0.17 -24.38 8.03
C THR A 186 0.11 -25.87 8.45
N LYS A 187 0.14 -26.16 9.75
CA LYS A 187 -0.05 -27.51 10.30
C LYS A 187 -1.52 -27.91 10.43
N GLY A 188 -2.46 -27.05 9.99
CA GLY A 188 -3.90 -27.31 9.98
C GLY A 188 -4.61 -27.06 11.31
N ALA A 189 -4.00 -26.35 12.25
CA ALA A 189 -4.64 -25.95 13.50
C ALA A 189 -5.86 -25.03 13.23
N ALA A 190 -6.88 -25.08 14.11
CA ALA A 190 -8.05 -24.22 14.06
C ALA A 190 -7.76 -22.81 14.65
N GLY A 191 -6.78 -22.68 15.53
CA GLY A 191 -6.41 -21.42 16.14
C GLY A 191 -5.23 -21.57 17.08
N LEU A 192 -4.82 -20.43 17.66
CA LEU A 192 -3.66 -20.31 18.53
C LEU A 192 -4.03 -19.63 19.86
N ILE A 193 -3.50 -20.14 20.95
CA ILE A 193 -3.52 -19.54 22.28
C ILE A 193 -2.07 -19.30 22.70
N VAL A 194 -1.69 -18.03 22.91
CA VAL A 194 -0.32 -17.66 23.34
C VAL A 194 -0.33 -17.35 24.83
N VAL A 195 0.51 -18.00 25.60
CA VAL A 195 0.67 -17.76 27.04
C VAL A 195 1.75 -16.72 27.27
N THR A 196 1.42 -15.70 28.07
CA THR A 196 2.39 -14.67 28.47
C THR A 196 2.22 -14.30 29.95
N ASN A 197 3.30 -13.81 30.57
CA ASN A 197 3.30 -13.22 31.91
C ASN A 197 3.01 -11.71 31.88
N ALA A 198 2.64 -11.13 30.74
CA ALA A 198 2.40 -9.70 30.57
C ALA A 198 0.98 -9.25 30.99
N PHE A 199 0.30 -10.03 31.80
CA PHE A 199 -0.99 -9.67 32.40
C PHE A 199 -0.85 -9.22 33.88
N PRO A 200 -1.70 -8.26 34.32
CA PRO A 200 -2.65 -7.48 33.54
C PRO A 200 -1.96 -6.57 32.52
N ARG A 201 -2.62 -6.34 31.38
CA ARG A 201 -2.07 -5.51 30.31
C ARG A 201 -1.99 -4.04 30.73
N LYS A 202 -0.90 -3.37 30.32
CA LYS A 202 -0.73 -1.92 30.53
C LYS A 202 -1.65 -1.06 29.64
N MET A 203 -2.01 -1.57 28.47
CA MET A 203 -2.92 -0.92 27.53
C MET A 203 -4.12 -1.81 27.28
N ALA A 204 -5.32 -1.22 27.32
CA ALA A 204 -6.56 -1.91 27.04
C ALA A 204 -6.61 -2.42 25.59
N THR A 205 -7.33 -3.51 25.36
CA THR A 205 -7.69 -3.96 24.02
C THR A 205 -8.48 -2.85 23.31
N PRO A 206 -8.07 -2.42 22.11
CA PRO A 206 -8.83 -1.41 21.38
C PRO A 206 -10.27 -1.86 21.15
N THR A 207 -11.22 -0.97 21.41
CA THR A 207 -12.63 -1.24 21.11
C THR A 207 -12.93 -1.27 19.63
N LYS A 208 -12.11 -0.59 18.82
CA LYS A 208 -12.15 -0.63 17.36
C LYS A 208 -10.97 -1.41 16.80
N GLY A 209 -11.26 -2.37 15.94
CA GLY A 209 -10.25 -3.14 15.22
C GLY A 209 -9.65 -2.36 14.04
N ASN A 210 -8.66 -2.96 13.39
CA ASN A 210 -8.16 -2.43 12.13
C ASN A 210 -9.24 -2.49 11.05
N MET A 211 -9.21 -1.53 10.12
CA MET A 211 -10.04 -1.57 8.93
C MET A 211 -9.61 -2.70 8.01
N TYR A 212 -10.53 -3.18 7.16
CA TYR A 212 -10.27 -4.22 6.15
C TYR A 212 -11.15 -4.03 4.93
N LEU A 213 -10.66 -4.50 3.75
CA LEU A 213 -11.34 -4.33 2.47
C LEU A 213 -12.35 -5.46 2.20
N THR A 214 -12.02 -6.69 2.54
CA THR A 214 -12.83 -7.88 2.21
C THR A 214 -13.71 -8.26 3.38
N LYS A 215 -15.03 -8.27 3.18
CA LYS A 215 -15.99 -8.76 4.18
C LYS A 215 -15.82 -10.28 4.34
N ASN A 216 -15.80 -10.73 5.59
CA ASN A 216 -15.60 -12.14 5.96
C ASN A 216 -14.23 -12.71 5.54
N PRO A 217 -13.11 -12.13 5.98
CA PRO A 217 -11.81 -12.75 5.76
C PRO A 217 -11.76 -14.13 6.43
N THR A 218 -10.93 -15.04 5.89
CA THR A 218 -10.67 -16.31 6.57
C THR A 218 -10.00 -16.01 7.91
N ILE A 219 -10.70 -16.27 9.01
CA ILE A 219 -10.25 -15.96 10.35
C ILE A 219 -9.48 -17.15 10.92
N PHE A 220 -8.25 -16.90 11.37
CA PHE A 220 -7.47 -17.82 12.20
C PHE A 220 -7.45 -17.26 13.62
N THR A 221 -8.27 -17.83 14.51
CA THR A 221 -8.43 -17.32 15.87
C THR A 221 -7.10 -17.33 16.62
N SER A 222 -6.69 -16.16 17.15
CA SER A 222 -5.49 -16.03 17.97
C SER A 222 -5.83 -15.21 19.24
N ILE A 223 -5.63 -15.80 20.39
CA ILE A 223 -5.84 -15.15 21.70
C ILE A 223 -4.57 -15.23 22.54
N THR A 224 -4.37 -14.24 23.38
CA THR A 224 -3.26 -14.23 24.37
C THR A 224 -3.85 -14.37 25.76
N VAL A 225 -3.27 -15.23 26.58
CA VAL A 225 -3.79 -15.58 27.88
C VAL A 225 -2.72 -15.50 28.98
N SER A 226 -3.17 -15.29 30.22
CA SER A 226 -2.33 -15.31 31.41
C SER A 226 -1.86 -16.72 31.77
N GLU A 227 -0.86 -16.81 32.62
CA GLU A 227 -0.38 -18.06 33.22
C GLU A 227 -1.49 -18.80 33.99
N GLU A 228 -2.42 -18.07 34.59
CA GLU A 228 -3.57 -18.65 35.30
C GLU A 228 -4.51 -19.39 34.34
N ILE A 229 -4.88 -18.77 33.21
CA ILE A 229 -5.70 -19.44 32.19
C ILE A 229 -4.98 -20.64 31.59
N ALA A 230 -3.68 -20.49 31.28
CA ALA A 230 -2.88 -21.58 30.73
C ALA A 230 -2.83 -22.77 31.68
N SER A 231 -2.65 -22.53 32.98
CA SER A 231 -2.66 -23.55 34.00
C SER A 231 -4.00 -24.28 34.08
N ALA A 232 -5.11 -23.52 34.03
CA ALA A 232 -6.46 -24.10 34.02
C ALA A 232 -6.73 -24.94 32.77
N LEU A 233 -6.27 -24.49 31.58
CA LEU A 233 -6.35 -25.25 30.32
C LEU A 233 -5.55 -26.56 30.38
N LEU A 234 -4.44 -26.59 31.11
CA LEU A 234 -3.59 -27.76 31.31
C LEU A 234 -4.03 -28.63 32.51
N GLY A 235 -5.23 -28.39 33.06
CA GLY A 235 -5.81 -29.17 34.16
C GLY A 235 -5.10 -28.97 35.48
N ARG A 236 -4.42 -27.82 35.70
CA ARG A 236 -3.72 -27.53 36.96
C ARG A 236 -4.65 -26.76 37.90
N THR A 237 -4.59 -27.12 39.18
CA THR A 237 -5.38 -26.46 40.24
C THR A 237 -4.72 -25.20 40.80
N THR A 238 -3.43 -25.05 40.52
CA THR A 238 -2.61 -23.89 40.92
C THR A 238 -1.96 -23.26 39.72
N THR A 239 -1.80 -21.93 39.74
CA THR A 239 -1.13 -21.20 38.67
C THR A 239 0.33 -21.55 38.60
N LEU A 240 0.76 -22.06 37.45
CA LEU A 240 2.16 -22.31 37.13
C LEU A 240 2.72 -21.07 36.42
N SER A 241 3.92 -20.65 36.82
CA SER A 241 4.67 -19.64 36.05
C SER A 241 5.09 -20.16 34.67
N THR A 242 5.41 -19.26 33.75
CA THR A 242 5.94 -19.64 32.41
C THR A 242 7.12 -20.58 32.52
N ASP A 243 8.01 -20.40 33.55
CA ASP A 243 9.14 -21.29 33.77
C ASP A 243 8.72 -22.71 34.16
N LYS A 244 7.63 -22.86 34.88
CA LYS A 244 7.08 -24.20 35.23
C LYS A 244 6.24 -24.78 34.10
N LEU A 245 5.60 -23.95 33.29
CA LEU A 245 4.85 -24.37 32.09
C LEU A 245 5.78 -25.03 31.05
N LYS A 246 7.06 -24.62 30.96
CA LYS A 246 8.06 -25.25 30.06
C LYS A 246 8.29 -26.74 30.38
N GLU A 247 8.10 -27.12 31.63
CA GLU A 247 8.32 -28.49 32.13
C GLU A 247 7.13 -29.42 31.87
N VAL A 248 5.98 -28.84 31.43
CA VAL A 248 4.76 -29.59 31.13
C VAL A 248 4.92 -30.38 29.83
N ASN A 249 4.51 -31.63 29.82
CA ASN A 249 4.61 -32.49 28.64
C ASN A 249 3.74 -31.91 27.48
N LYS A 250 4.27 -31.96 26.26
CA LYS A 250 3.50 -31.66 25.05
C LYS A 250 2.42 -32.72 24.84
N GLY A 251 1.24 -32.30 24.37
CA GLY A 251 0.12 -33.22 24.15
C GLY A 251 -1.24 -32.58 24.28
N THR A 252 -2.29 -33.39 24.24
CA THR A 252 -3.68 -32.95 24.35
C THR A 252 -4.10 -32.86 25.82
N TYR A 253 -4.74 -31.75 26.17
CA TYR A 253 -5.29 -31.48 27.50
C TYR A 253 -6.78 -31.15 27.37
N TYR A 254 -7.59 -31.64 28.30
CA TYR A 254 -9.02 -31.47 28.30
C TYR A 254 -9.45 -30.38 29.30
N ALA A 255 -10.13 -29.37 28.79
CA ALA A 255 -10.69 -28.27 29.57
C ALA A 255 -11.90 -27.68 28.84
N GLU A 256 -13.02 -27.60 29.53
CA GLU A 256 -14.18 -26.90 28.98
C GLU A 256 -13.86 -25.41 28.89
N THR A 257 -13.76 -24.89 27.68
CA THR A 257 -13.44 -23.47 27.42
C THR A 257 -14.52 -22.85 26.58
N LYS A 258 -15.01 -21.70 27.00
CA LYS A 258 -16.01 -20.93 26.27
C LYS A 258 -15.59 -19.48 26.15
N LEU A 259 -15.25 -19.07 24.93
CA LEU A 259 -15.01 -17.67 24.55
C LEU A 259 -16.25 -17.17 23.80
N THR A 260 -16.89 -16.12 24.32
CA THR A 260 -17.95 -15.38 23.64
C THR A 260 -17.43 -14.01 23.28
N VAL A 261 -17.53 -13.64 22.00
CA VAL A 261 -17.17 -12.31 21.51
C VAL A 261 -18.35 -11.78 20.73
N ASP A 262 -18.80 -10.59 21.10
CA ASP A 262 -19.85 -9.87 20.41
C ASP A 262 -19.23 -8.64 19.75
N LYS A 263 -19.37 -8.56 18.41
CA LYS A 263 -18.82 -7.47 17.60
C LYS A 263 -19.89 -6.92 16.67
N MET A 264 -19.82 -5.62 16.44
CA MET A 264 -20.55 -4.92 15.41
C MET A 264 -19.56 -4.55 14.28
N THR A 265 -19.94 -4.81 13.03
CA THR A 265 -19.14 -4.38 11.87
C THR A 265 -19.70 -3.07 11.33
N ALA A 266 -18.92 -2.01 11.44
CA ALA A 266 -19.20 -0.74 10.80
C ALA A 266 -18.87 -0.81 9.31
N ASN A 267 -19.83 -0.36 8.46
CA ASN A 267 -19.62 -0.18 7.03
C ASN A 267 -19.15 1.26 6.79
N LEU A 268 -17.93 1.39 6.36
CA LEU A 268 -17.28 2.65 6.00
C LEU A 268 -17.09 2.70 4.49
N GLU A 269 -16.70 3.86 3.98
CA GLU A 269 -16.42 4.07 2.57
C GLU A 269 -15.14 4.87 2.40
N SER A 270 -14.37 4.49 1.39
CA SER A 270 -13.27 5.27 0.85
C SER A 270 -13.45 5.45 -0.65
N SER A 271 -12.59 6.22 -1.33
CA SER A 271 -12.73 6.46 -2.76
C SER A 271 -11.39 6.72 -3.43
N ASN A 272 -11.28 6.30 -4.69
CA ASN A 272 -10.30 6.84 -5.62
C ASN A 272 -10.87 8.08 -6.28
N VAL A 273 -10.05 9.12 -6.54
CA VAL A 273 -10.49 10.33 -7.23
C VAL A 273 -9.89 10.36 -8.63
N ILE A 274 -10.76 10.43 -9.65
CA ILE A 274 -10.38 10.18 -11.04
C ILE A 274 -10.86 11.29 -11.94
N GLY A 275 -9.91 11.96 -12.60
CA GLY A 275 -10.16 12.98 -13.63
C GLY A 275 -9.72 12.48 -15.01
N LEU A 276 -10.54 12.69 -16.02
CA LEU A 276 -10.28 12.32 -17.40
C LEU A 276 -10.00 13.55 -18.26
N LEU A 277 -8.84 13.59 -18.89
CA LEU A 277 -8.55 14.50 -19.99
C LEU A 277 -8.67 13.74 -21.31
N GLU A 278 -9.79 13.93 -21.99
CA GLU A 278 -10.06 13.24 -23.26
C GLU A 278 -9.05 13.62 -24.35
N GLY A 279 -8.51 12.62 -25.03
CA GLY A 279 -7.60 12.75 -26.15
C GLY A 279 -8.26 13.22 -27.44
N SER A 280 -7.50 13.26 -28.53
CA SER A 280 -7.99 13.61 -29.85
C SER A 280 -8.28 12.37 -30.71
N ASP A 281 -7.37 11.98 -31.60
CA ASP A 281 -7.55 10.90 -32.57
C ASP A 281 -7.37 9.48 -31.99
N LYS A 282 -6.83 9.37 -30.75
CA LYS A 282 -6.65 8.13 -29.99
C LYS A 282 -7.35 8.16 -28.63
N LYS A 283 -8.50 8.83 -28.56
CA LYS A 283 -9.21 9.08 -27.29
C LYS A 283 -9.62 7.83 -26.53
N ASP A 284 -9.73 6.69 -27.20
CA ASP A 284 -10.12 5.41 -26.62
C ASP A 284 -8.91 4.54 -26.19
N GLU A 285 -7.69 5.11 -26.22
CA GLU A 285 -6.47 4.58 -25.63
C GLU A 285 -6.05 5.49 -24.47
N TYR A 286 -5.50 4.92 -23.39
CA TYR A 286 -5.30 5.63 -22.13
C TYR A 286 -3.86 5.60 -21.64
N VAL A 287 -3.44 6.71 -21.03
CA VAL A 287 -2.25 6.83 -20.20
C VAL A 287 -2.72 7.17 -18.79
N VAL A 288 -2.27 6.45 -17.79
CA VAL A 288 -2.61 6.70 -16.38
C VAL A 288 -1.46 7.45 -15.71
N LEU A 289 -1.80 8.46 -14.91
CA LEU A 289 -0.91 9.13 -13.98
C LEU A 289 -1.48 8.94 -12.58
N SER A 290 -0.78 8.20 -11.74
CA SER A 290 -1.25 7.78 -10.44
C SER A 290 -0.36 8.25 -9.28
N GLY A 291 -0.93 8.26 -8.08
CA GLY A 291 -0.32 8.47 -6.79
C GLY A 291 -1.36 8.26 -5.71
N HIS A 292 -0.97 8.06 -4.45
CA HIS A 292 -1.96 7.91 -3.38
C HIS A 292 -2.15 9.21 -2.60
N TYR A 293 -3.34 9.42 -2.06
CA TYR A 293 -3.63 10.64 -1.32
C TYR A 293 -3.97 10.42 0.15
N ASP A 294 -4.14 9.17 0.57
CA ASP A 294 -4.25 8.83 1.98
C ASP A 294 -2.87 8.82 2.66
N HIS A 295 -2.88 8.89 3.99
CA HIS A 295 -1.70 8.69 4.83
C HIS A 295 -2.13 8.14 6.19
N LEU A 296 -1.30 8.23 7.20
CA LEU A 296 -1.49 7.53 8.48
C LEU A 296 -2.52 8.18 9.42
N GLY A 297 -3.03 9.38 9.09
CA GLY A 297 -4.04 10.05 9.89
C GLY A 297 -3.50 10.75 11.14
N LYS A 298 -4.28 10.68 12.22
CA LYS A 298 -3.89 11.23 13.51
C LYS A 298 -4.01 10.17 14.62
N ARG A 299 -3.18 10.31 15.64
CA ARG A 299 -3.26 9.54 16.89
C ARG A 299 -3.37 10.54 18.03
N ASP A 300 -4.52 10.59 18.68
CA ASP A 300 -4.89 11.63 19.63
C ASP A 300 -4.73 13.04 19.02
N THR A 301 -3.77 13.82 19.48
CA THR A 301 -3.47 15.17 18.98
C THR A 301 -2.34 15.21 17.96
N VAL A 302 -1.64 14.08 17.74
CA VAL A 302 -0.49 14.01 16.82
C VAL A 302 -0.96 13.68 15.42
N ILE A 303 -0.68 14.56 14.47
CA ILE A 303 -1.02 14.40 13.06
C ILE A 303 0.22 13.88 12.30
N PHE A 304 0.01 12.86 11.47
CA PHE A 304 0.98 12.38 10.51
C PHE A 304 0.68 13.09 9.19
N TYR A 305 1.45 14.13 8.88
CA TYR A 305 1.13 15.03 7.77
C TYR A 305 1.33 14.40 6.40
N GLY A 306 2.31 13.49 6.25
CA GLY A 306 2.60 12.82 4.98
C GLY A 306 2.83 13.82 3.86
N ALA A 307 3.80 14.72 4.03
CA ALA A 307 4.08 15.74 3.02
C ALA A 307 4.79 15.11 1.81
N ASP A 308 5.72 14.19 2.06
CA ASP A 308 6.35 13.44 0.99
C ASP A 308 5.55 12.17 0.68
N ASP A 309 5.13 11.44 1.70
CA ASP A 309 4.38 10.18 1.62
C ASP A 309 2.85 10.41 1.81
N ASP A 310 1.99 10.44 0.81
CA ASP A 310 2.32 10.73 -0.59
C ASP A 310 1.66 12.06 -1.01
N GLY A 311 1.83 13.08 -0.16
CA GLY A 311 1.44 14.44 -0.53
C GLY A 311 2.17 14.92 -1.78
N SER A 312 3.45 14.54 -1.93
CA SER A 312 4.29 14.93 -3.07
C SER A 312 3.80 14.30 -4.38
N GLY A 313 3.42 13.01 -4.38
CA GLY A 313 2.87 12.34 -5.56
C GLY A 313 1.48 12.83 -5.91
N THR A 314 0.56 12.90 -4.93
CA THR A 314 -0.77 13.50 -5.13
C THR A 314 -0.69 14.88 -5.75
N THR A 315 0.21 15.75 -5.24
CA THR A 315 0.40 17.10 -5.75
C THR A 315 0.99 17.09 -7.16
N SER A 316 1.87 16.13 -7.46
CA SER A 316 2.44 15.94 -8.79
C SER A 316 1.38 15.57 -9.82
N VAL A 317 0.46 14.65 -9.48
CA VAL A 317 -0.68 14.28 -10.33
C VAL A 317 -1.55 15.51 -10.61
N LEU A 318 -1.87 16.31 -9.58
CA LEU A 318 -2.66 17.56 -9.75
C LEU A 318 -1.94 18.57 -10.64
N GLN A 319 -0.63 18.78 -10.48
CA GLN A 319 0.11 19.75 -11.26
C GLN A 319 0.28 19.31 -12.73
N MET A 320 0.47 18.03 -12.98
CA MET A 320 0.50 17.47 -14.32
C MET A 320 -0.88 17.59 -15.00
N ALA A 321 -1.99 17.35 -14.25
CA ALA A 321 -3.34 17.54 -14.75
C ALA A 321 -3.59 18.97 -15.20
N GLU A 322 -3.17 19.97 -14.42
CA GLU A 322 -3.26 21.38 -14.74
C GLU A 322 -2.47 21.72 -16.02
N ALA A 323 -1.23 21.22 -16.15
CA ALA A 323 -0.35 21.44 -17.30
C ALA A 323 -0.94 20.85 -18.60
N PHE A 324 -1.41 19.59 -18.55
CA PHE A 324 -2.06 18.95 -19.70
C PHE A 324 -3.37 19.63 -20.09
N ALA A 325 -4.18 20.06 -19.12
CA ALA A 325 -5.40 20.82 -19.38
C ALA A 325 -5.11 22.18 -20.04
N ALA A 326 -4.06 22.86 -19.60
CA ALA A 326 -3.59 24.10 -20.22
C ALA A 326 -3.14 23.88 -21.68
N ALA A 327 -2.42 22.79 -21.94
CA ALA A 327 -2.03 22.39 -23.29
C ALA A 327 -3.25 22.15 -24.18
N LYS A 328 -4.25 21.41 -23.70
CA LYS A 328 -5.48 21.14 -24.43
C LYS A 328 -6.25 22.44 -24.76
N LYS A 329 -6.36 23.38 -23.80
CA LYS A 329 -6.98 24.70 -24.04
C LYS A 329 -6.29 25.52 -25.13
N LYS A 330 -5.00 25.27 -25.39
CA LYS A 330 -4.20 25.89 -26.45
C LYS A 330 -4.22 25.12 -27.77
N GLY A 331 -5.06 24.08 -27.89
CA GLY A 331 -5.12 23.22 -29.08
C GLY A 331 -3.94 22.26 -29.21
N LYS A 332 -3.17 22.05 -28.14
CA LYS A 332 -1.99 21.18 -28.05
C LYS A 332 -2.25 19.97 -27.15
N GLY A 333 -3.48 19.53 -27.06
CA GLY A 333 -3.86 18.39 -26.23
C GLY A 333 -3.23 17.06 -26.67
N PRO A 334 -3.28 16.04 -25.79
CA PRO A 334 -2.76 14.72 -26.09
C PRO A 334 -3.61 13.99 -27.15
N ARG A 335 -3.01 13.04 -27.87
CA ARG A 335 -3.73 12.14 -28.79
C ARG A 335 -4.52 11.09 -28.02
N ARG A 336 -3.89 10.43 -27.01
CA ARG A 336 -4.55 9.51 -26.08
C ARG A 336 -5.20 10.27 -24.94
N SER A 337 -6.23 9.71 -24.40
CA SER A 337 -6.82 10.20 -23.16
C SER A 337 -5.86 9.98 -22.00
N ILE A 338 -5.83 10.93 -21.07
CA ILE A 338 -5.04 10.80 -19.83
C ILE A 338 -6.01 10.67 -18.66
N VAL A 339 -5.81 9.62 -17.88
CA VAL A 339 -6.51 9.35 -16.63
C VAL A 339 -5.61 9.79 -15.49
N PHE A 340 -6.02 10.84 -14.78
CA PHE A 340 -5.37 11.25 -13.54
C PHE A 340 -6.12 10.60 -12.39
N ILE A 341 -5.45 9.73 -11.66
CA ILE A 341 -6.05 8.99 -10.57
C ILE A 341 -5.23 9.17 -9.29
N THR A 342 -5.89 9.63 -8.23
CA THR A 342 -5.34 9.56 -6.90
C THR A 342 -6.11 8.50 -6.13
N VAL A 343 -5.40 7.49 -5.65
CA VAL A 343 -5.99 6.35 -4.94
C VAL A 343 -5.91 6.54 -3.44
N SER A 344 -6.74 5.83 -2.68
CA SER A 344 -6.67 5.79 -1.22
C SER A 344 -6.47 4.37 -0.72
N GLY A 345 -6.10 4.21 0.55
CA GLY A 345 -5.87 2.90 1.14
C GLY A 345 -4.56 2.24 0.71
N GLU A 346 -3.62 3.01 0.17
CA GLU A 346 -2.24 2.55 -0.07
C GLU A 346 -1.64 2.06 1.23
N GLU A 347 -1.72 2.88 2.28
CA GLU A 347 -1.22 2.66 3.64
C GLU A 347 -1.89 1.48 4.38
N LYS A 348 -3.00 1.01 3.86
CA LYS A 348 -3.73 -0.16 4.37
C LYS A 348 -3.43 -1.44 3.57
N GLY A 349 -2.58 -1.36 2.54
CA GLY A 349 -2.17 -2.45 1.67
C GLY A 349 -2.68 -2.34 0.24
N LEU A 350 -2.56 -1.17 -0.36
CA LEU A 350 -2.85 -0.87 -1.77
C LEU A 350 -4.34 -1.03 -2.15
N TRP A 351 -5.26 -0.70 -1.23
CA TRP A 351 -6.69 -1.02 -1.43
C TRP A 351 -7.33 -0.31 -2.61
N GLY A 352 -7.06 0.98 -2.78
CA GLY A 352 -7.68 1.76 -3.84
C GLY A 352 -7.25 1.32 -5.23
N SER A 353 -5.97 1.09 -5.43
CA SER A 353 -5.45 0.55 -6.69
C SER A 353 -5.85 -0.90 -6.92
N GLN A 354 -5.96 -1.72 -5.85
CA GLN A 354 -6.52 -3.05 -5.94
C GLN A 354 -7.97 -3.00 -6.42
N TYR A 355 -8.80 -2.18 -5.76
CA TYR A 355 -10.20 -2.03 -6.15
C TYR A 355 -10.35 -1.53 -7.58
N TYR A 356 -9.53 -0.54 -8.00
CA TYR A 356 -9.53 -0.06 -9.38
C TYR A 356 -9.11 -1.17 -10.37
N SER A 357 -8.10 -1.96 -10.07
CA SER A 357 -7.64 -3.03 -10.96
C SER A 357 -8.67 -4.17 -11.10
N GLU A 358 -9.45 -4.43 -10.05
CA GLU A 358 -10.55 -5.42 -10.03
C GLU A 358 -11.84 -4.84 -10.68
N HIS A 359 -12.04 -3.51 -10.64
CA HIS A 359 -13.20 -2.80 -11.17
C HIS A 359 -12.77 -1.63 -12.05
N PRO A 360 -12.04 -1.89 -13.16
CA PRO A 360 -11.45 -0.84 -13.98
C PRO A 360 -12.52 -0.03 -14.71
N LEU A 361 -12.41 1.30 -14.60
CA LEU A 361 -13.32 2.23 -15.30
C LEU A 361 -12.92 2.44 -16.76
N PHE A 362 -11.68 2.15 -17.09
CA PHE A 362 -11.15 2.19 -18.46
C PHE A 362 -10.56 0.81 -18.82
N PRO A 363 -10.76 0.35 -20.09
CA PRO A 363 -10.34 -1.00 -20.46
C PRO A 363 -8.83 -1.21 -20.28
N VAL A 364 -8.45 -2.24 -19.51
CA VAL A 364 -7.05 -2.62 -19.29
C VAL A 364 -6.29 -2.83 -20.60
N ALA A 365 -6.95 -3.45 -21.59
CA ALA A 365 -6.36 -3.69 -22.91
C ALA A 365 -6.09 -2.40 -23.71
N LYS A 366 -6.72 -1.29 -23.35
CA LYS A 366 -6.57 0.03 -23.97
C LYS A 366 -5.73 1.00 -23.14
N THR A 367 -5.29 0.60 -21.96
CA THR A 367 -4.42 1.39 -21.08
C THR A 367 -2.97 1.10 -21.43
N SER A 368 -2.26 2.07 -22.00
CA SER A 368 -0.89 1.88 -22.52
C SER A 368 0.14 1.74 -21.41
N VAL A 369 0.03 2.57 -20.36
CA VAL A 369 0.98 2.65 -19.26
C VAL A 369 0.33 3.29 -18.04
N ASP A 370 0.82 2.93 -16.86
CA ASP A 370 0.64 3.70 -15.62
C ASP A 370 1.99 4.30 -15.18
N LEU A 371 2.00 5.60 -14.91
CA LEU A 371 3.13 6.34 -14.37
C LEU A 371 2.80 6.73 -12.94
N ASN A 372 3.24 5.91 -11.99
CA ASN A 372 2.99 6.09 -10.57
C ASN A 372 4.02 7.01 -9.95
N THR A 373 3.56 7.92 -9.11
CA THR A 373 4.39 8.88 -8.39
C THR A 373 4.09 8.76 -6.91
N ASP A 374 5.09 8.30 -6.14
CA ASP A 374 4.96 8.10 -4.70
C ASP A 374 6.30 8.44 -4.06
N MET A 375 6.30 9.49 -3.22
CA MET A 375 7.48 10.11 -2.63
C MET A 375 8.49 10.61 -3.68
N VAL A 376 8.38 11.88 -4.04
CA VAL A 376 9.27 12.54 -5.02
C VAL A 376 9.79 13.89 -4.54
N GLY A 377 9.54 14.25 -3.28
CA GLY A 377 9.84 15.56 -2.72
C GLY A 377 11.10 15.62 -1.86
N ARG A 378 11.74 14.50 -1.55
CA ARG A 378 12.88 14.43 -0.62
C ARG A 378 14.12 13.79 -1.26
N VAL A 379 15.06 13.45 -0.41
CA VAL A 379 16.27 12.66 -0.74
C VAL A 379 16.28 11.43 0.16
N GLY A 380 16.38 10.25 -0.46
CA GLY A 380 16.47 8.99 0.25
C GLY A 380 17.76 8.90 1.08
N ALA A 381 17.68 8.39 2.31
CA ALA A 381 18.81 8.29 3.23
C ALA A 381 19.95 7.40 2.71
N GLU A 382 19.62 6.42 1.87
CA GLU A 382 20.59 5.46 1.32
C GLU A 382 21.18 5.89 -0.03
N TYR A 383 20.68 6.98 -0.61
CA TYR A 383 21.20 7.48 -1.88
C TYR A 383 22.60 8.10 -1.71
N LYS A 384 23.56 7.74 -2.57
CA LYS A 384 24.97 8.14 -2.46
C LYS A 384 25.48 8.95 -3.66
N GLY A 385 24.64 9.18 -4.68
CA GLY A 385 24.99 9.97 -5.87
C GLY A 385 24.72 11.47 -5.69
N ASP A 386 24.51 12.17 -6.80
CA ASP A 386 24.13 13.59 -6.79
C ASP A 386 22.71 13.79 -6.26
N THR A 387 22.59 14.16 -5.00
CA THR A 387 21.30 14.37 -4.31
C THR A 387 20.46 15.50 -4.89
N SER A 388 21.01 16.31 -5.78
CA SER A 388 20.31 17.43 -6.42
C SER A 388 19.66 17.06 -7.76
N ASN A 389 19.90 15.84 -8.29
CA ASN A 389 19.49 15.51 -9.66
C ASN A 389 19.28 14.03 -9.93
N TYR A 390 18.51 13.31 -9.10
CA TYR A 390 18.23 11.89 -9.29
C TYR A 390 16.75 11.55 -9.07
N VAL A 391 16.34 10.38 -9.53
CA VAL A 391 15.09 9.71 -9.20
C VAL A 391 15.27 8.19 -9.33
N TYR A 392 14.70 7.41 -8.41
CA TYR A 392 14.56 5.98 -8.62
C TYR A 392 13.45 5.71 -9.63
N VAL A 393 13.75 4.84 -10.60
CA VAL A 393 12.82 4.44 -11.65
C VAL A 393 12.65 2.92 -11.56
N ILE A 394 11.45 2.48 -11.19
CA ILE A 394 11.18 1.10 -10.83
C ILE A 394 10.12 0.54 -11.78
N GLY A 395 10.39 -0.65 -12.33
CA GLY A 395 9.46 -1.43 -13.13
C GLY A 395 9.45 -1.16 -14.63
N GLU A 396 10.20 -0.19 -15.14
CA GLU A 396 10.25 0.13 -16.57
C GLU A 396 10.89 -0.98 -17.44
N ASP A 397 11.56 -1.94 -16.83
CA ASP A 397 12.14 -3.12 -17.48
C ASP A 397 11.20 -4.34 -17.47
N LYS A 398 9.97 -4.17 -16.97
CA LYS A 398 8.96 -5.19 -16.87
C LYS A 398 7.83 -4.93 -17.88
N LEU A 399 7.14 -5.99 -18.29
CA LEU A 399 5.92 -5.95 -19.11
C LEU A 399 6.11 -5.39 -20.53
N SER A 400 7.04 -4.46 -20.78
CA SER A 400 7.24 -3.83 -22.07
C SER A 400 8.72 -3.62 -22.41
N SER A 401 9.16 -4.11 -23.56
CA SER A 401 10.51 -3.84 -24.07
C SER A 401 10.73 -2.40 -24.56
N ASP A 402 9.65 -1.63 -24.74
CA ASP A 402 9.72 -0.24 -25.24
C ASP A 402 10.13 0.76 -24.14
N LEU A 403 9.79 0.51 -22.85
CA LEU A 403 9.80 1.54 -21.81
C LEU A 403 11.18 2.12 -21.49
N MET A 404 12.19 1.27 -21.26
CA MET A 404 13.54 1.74 -20.93
C MET A 404 14.12 2.66 -22.00
N GLY A 405 14.00 2.26 -23.28
CA GLY A 405 14.51 3.08 -24.40
C GLY A 405 13.80 4.44 -24.50
N ILE A 406 12.51 4.50 -24.19
CA ILE A 406 11.75 5.75 -24.16
C ILE A 406 12.19 6.61 -22.98
N SER A 407 12.29 6.04 -21.79
CA SER A 407 12.76 6.71 -20.56
C SER A 407 14.14 7.33 -20.77
N ASP A 408 15.10 6.57 -21.30
CA ASP A 408 16.45 7.06 -21.64
C ASP A 408 16.43 8.18 -22.68
N SER A 409 15.56 8.06 -23.69
CA SER A 409 15.45 9.10 -24.73
C SER A 409 14.94 10.42 -24.18
N ILE A 410 13.94 10.38 -23.29
CA ILE A 410 13.39 11.57 -22.63
C ILE A 410 14.43 12.17 -21.68
N ASN A 411 15.17 11.34 -20.97
CA ASN A 411 16.15 11.77 -20.02
C ASN A 411 17.38 12.48 -20.67
N LYS A 412 17.62 12.31 -21.95
CA LYS A 412 18.65 13.09 -22.67
C LYS A 412 18.45 14.61 -22.53
N THR A 413 17.20 15.05 -22.38
CA THR A 413 16.85 16.46 -22.15
C THR A 413 16.84 16.78 -20.66
N ALA A 414 16.25 15.94 -19.82
CA ALA A 414 16.14 16.16 -18.38
C ALA A 414 17.48 16.01 -17.66
N LYS A 415 18.34 15.13 -18.15
CA LYS A 415 19.70 14.85 -17.63
C LYS A 415 19.72 14.50 -16.15
N MET A 416 18.70 13.80 -15.67
CA MET A 416 18.64 13.28 -14.30
C MET A 416 19.37 11.93 -14.21
N GLU A 417 19.87 11.58 -13.06
CA GLU A 417 20.31 10.23 -12.78
C GLU A 417 19.06 9.35 -12.57
N LEU A 418 18.77 8.45 -13.52
CA LEU A 418 17.73 7.43 -13.40
C LEU A 418 18.33 6.22 -12.69
N ASP A 419 18.11 6.12 -11.38
CA ASP A 419 18.65 5.02 -10.60
C ASP A 419 17.67 3.82 -10.64
N ARG A 420 18.14 2.71 -11.20
CA ARG A 420 17.35 1.50 -11.47
C ARG A 420 17.63 0.35 -10.51
N ARG A 421 18.35 0.61 -9.41
CA ARG A 421 18.77 -0.45 -8.47
C ARG A 421 17.61 -1.27 -7.90
N TYR A 422 16.43 -0.72 -7.81
CA TYR A 422 15.23 -1.36 -7.27
C TYR A 422 14.37 -2.08 -8.31
N ASN A 423 14.85 -2.23 -9.54
CA ASN A 423 14.22 -3.06 -10.57
C ASN A 423 14.37 -4.56 -10.31
N ASP A 424 15.31 -4.98 -9.46
CA ASP A 424 15.45 -6.37 -9.06
C ASP A 424 14.23 -6.82 -8.23
N LEU A 425 13.51 -7.83 -8.71
CA LEU A 425 12.36 -8.41 -7.99
C LEU A 425 12.76 -9.07 -6.66
N ASN A 426 14.05 -9.36 -6.45
CA ASN A 426 14.62 -9.87 -5.21
C ASN A 426 15.20 -8.77 -4.31
N ASP A 427 15.00 -7.49 -4.64
CA ASP A 427 15.39 -6.38 -3.77
C ASP A 427 14.93 -6.65 -2.33
N PRO A 428 15.84 -6.62 -1.33
CA PRO A 428 15.48 -6.85 0.07
C PRO A 428 14.40 -5.89 0.59
N ASN A 429 14.36 -4.66 0.07
CA ASN A 429 13.36 -3.67 0.43
C ASN A 429 12.01 -3.92 -0.24
N ARG A 430 11.99 -4.72 -1.34
CA ARG A 430 10.81 -5.10 -2.09
C ARG A 430 10.01 -3.91 -2.64
N PHE A 431 10.67 -2.82 -3.02
CA PHE A 431 9.99 -1.59 -3.47
C PHE A 431 9.07 -1.80 -4.67
N TYR A 432 9.39 -2.74 -5.58
CA TYR A 432 8.50 -3.08 -6.69
C TYR A 432 7.08 -3.49 -6.26
N TYR A 433 6.89 -3.94 -5.01
CA TYR A 433 5.61 -4.45 -4.50
C TYR A 433 4.93 -3.50 -3.51
N ARG A 434 5.50 -2.31 -3.27
CA ARG A 434 5.13 -1.49 -2.12
C ARG A 434 4.36 -0.22 -2.46
N SER A 435 4.03 0.03 -3.72
CA SER A 435 3.17 1.13 -4.11
C SER A 435 2.14 0.70 -5.16
N ASP A 436 1.23 1.56 -5.50
CA ASP A 436 0.00 1.30 -6.26
C ASP A 436 0.24 0.78 -7.69
N HIS A 437 1.37 1.15 -8.31
CA HIS A 437 1.80 0.62 -9.62
C HIS A 437 1.75 -0.91 -9.69
N TYR A 438 1.97 -1.60 -8.55
CA TYR A 438 1.98 -3.06 -8.53
C TYR A 438 0.62 -3.66 -8.91
N ASN A 439 -0.48 -3.05 -8.50
CA ASN A 439 -1.81 -3.54 -8.87
C ASN A 439 -2.11 -3.32 -10.36
N PHE A 440 -1.58 -2.26 -10.99
CA PHE A 440 -1.63 -2.07 -12.44
C PHE A 440 -0.75 -3.11 -13.17
N ALA A 441 0.46 -3.36 -12.67
CA ALA A 441 1.35 -4.36 -13.23
C ALA A 441 0.75 -5.79 -13.18
N LYS A 442 0.07 -6.15 -12.09
CA LYS A 442 -0.59 -7.46 -11.92
C LYS A 442 -1.63 -7.76 -12.98
N VAL A 443 -2.32 -6.74 -13.50
CA VAL A 443 -3.28 -6.89 -14.60
C VAL A 443 -2.66 -6.68 -15.98
N GLY A 444 -1.31 -6.60 -16.06
CA GLY A 444 -0.56 -6.55 -17.31
C GLY A 444 -0.46 -5.16 -17.93
N ILE A 445 -0.68 -4.09 -17.18
CA ILE A 445 -0.40 -2.73 -17.63
C ILE A 445 1.08 -2.42 -17.38
N PRO A 446 1.87 -2.04 -18.41
CA PRO A 446 3.23 -1.55 -18.22
C PRO A 446 3.26 -0.36 -17.25
N ILE A 447 4.26 -0.31 -16.37
CA ILE A 447 4.32 0.71 -15.31
C ILE A 447 5.70 1.35 -15.22
N ILE A 448 5.74 2.56 -14.71
CA ILE A 448 6.94 3.15 -14.09
C ILE A 448 6.53 3.69 -12.72
N PHE A 449 7.26 3.30 -11.70
CA PHE A 449 7.17 3.89 -10.38
C PHE A 449 8.35 4.85 -10.14
N TYR A 450 8.04 6.14 -9.98
CA TYR A 450 9.01 7.19 -9.66
C TYR A 450 9.02 7.40 -8.15
N PHE A 451 10.23 7.32 -7.57
CA PHE A 451 10.45 7.29 -6.14
C PHE A 451 11.73 8.02 -5.74
N ASP A 452 11.81 8.58 -4.57
CA ASP A 452 13.02 9.26 -4.09
C ASP A 452 13.78 8.51 -2.98
N GLY A 453 13.20 7.45 -2.47
CA GLY A 453 13.78 6.64 -1.40
C GLY A 453 13.18 6.94 -0.03
N VAL A 454 13.44 6.04 0.92
CA VAL A 454 13.00 6.21 2.31
C VAL A 454 13.93 7.19 3.02
N HIS A 455 13.35 8.16 3.75
CA HIS A 455 14.06 9.14 4.57
C HIS A 455 13.71 9.01 6.07
N ALA A 456 14.43 9.74 6.92
CA ALA A 456 14.30 9.61 8.39
C ALA A 456 12.90 9.97 8.93
N ASP A 457 12.13 10.76 8.20
CA ASP A 457 10.78 11.20 8.58
C ASP A 457 9.67 10.30 8.02
N TYR A 458 10.00 9.28 7.21
CA TYR A 458 9.03 8.35 6.64
C TYR A 458 8.14 7.72 7.72
N HIS A 459 6.82 7.80 7.54
CA HIS A 459 5.82 7.34 8.50
C HIS A 459 5.93 8.01 9.89
N ARG A 460 6.37 9.27 9.94
CA ARG A 460 6.47 10.05 11.17
C ARG A 460 5.68 11.35 11.08
N PRO A 461 5.26 11.92 12.23
CA PRO A 461 4.62 13.24 12.27
C PRO A 461 5.51 14.37 11.74
N THR A 462 6.80 14.11 11.62
CA THR A 462 7.81 15.04 11.14
C THR A 462 7.98 15.07 9.63
N ASP A 463 7.20 14.30 8.86
CA ASP A 463 7.13 14.42 7.39
C ASP A 463 6.24 15.62 7.04
N THR A 464 6.86 16.80 6.94
CA THR A 464 6.20 18.10 6.83
C THR A 464 6.65 18.89 5.61
N VAL A 465 5.82 19.83 5.16
CA VAL A 465 6.00 20.61 3.91
C VAL A 465 7.30 21.41 3.88
N ASP A 466 7.76 21.90 5.03
CA ASP A 466 9.01 22.69 5.15
C ASP A 466 10.27 21.86 4.83
N LYS A 467 10.18 20.54 4.87
CA LYS A 467 11.29 19.64 4.56
C LYS A 467 11.36 19.21 3.08
N ILE A 468 10.39 19.57 2.28
CA ILE A 468 10.33 19.21 0.85
C ILE A 468 11.32 20.04 0.03
N ASN A 469 12.10 19.36 -0.79
CA ASN A 469 12.98 19.99 -1.77
C ASN A 469 12.20 20.28 -3.08
N PHE A 470 11.49 21.39 -3.10
CA PHE A 470 10.64 21.77 -4.24
C PHE A 470 11.41 21.95 -5.55
N THR A 471 12.70 22.27 -5.51
CA THR A 471 13.54 22.38 -6.71
C THR A 471 13.79 21.01 -7.34
N LEU A 472 14.08 20.01 -6.52
CA LEU A 472 14.27 18.63 -6.98
C LEU A 472 12.94 17.99 -7.39
N MET A 473 11.89 18.22 -6.61
CA MET A 473 10.52 17.77 -6.93
C MET A 473 10.06 18.31 -8.28
N GLU A 474 10.27 19.59 -8.57
CA GLU A 474 9.96 20.21 -9.88
C GLU A 474 10.65 19.47 -11.03
N LYS A 475 11.95 19.16 -10.91
CA LYS A 475 12.70 18.43 -11.93
C LYS A 475 12.10 17.04 -12.17
N ARG A 476 11.81 16.30 -11.12
CA ARG A 476 11.19 14.96 -11.19
C ARG A 476 9.83 15.01 -11.85
N VAL A 477 8.95 15.92 -11.43
CA VAL A 477 7.60 16.04 -11.98
C VAL A 477 7.63 16.46 -13.44
N ARG A 478 8.56 17.32 -13.86
CA ARG A 478 8.79 17.68 -15.27
C ARG A 478 9.26 16.47 -16.09
N LEU A 479 10.12 15.60 -15.55
CA LEU A 479 10.53 14.36 -16.19
C LEU A 479 9.31 13.45 -16.40
N ILE A 480 8.49 13.25 -15.37
CA ILE A 480 7.28 12.41 -15.42
C ILE A 480 6.27 12.98 -16.43
N PHE A 481 6.05 14.29 -16.42
CA PHE A 481 5.19 14.98 -17.39
C PHE A 481 5.65 14.75 -18.84
N ASN A 482 6.97 14.89 -19.10
CA ASN A 482 7.53 14.66 -20.43
C ASN A 482 7.38 13.19 -20.86
N THR A 483 7.53 12.25 -19.93
CA THR A 483 7.28 10.82 -20.17
C THR A 483 5.81 10.60 -20.55
N ALA A 484 4.88 11.13 -19.75
CA ALA A 484 3.46 11.06 -20.05
C ALA A 484 3.10 11.71 -21.39
N TRP A 485 3.73 12.84 -21.72
CA TRP A 485 3.53 13.52 -23.01
C TRP A 485 3.92 12.63 -24.19
N VAL A 486 5.07 11.99 -24.13
CA VAL A 486 5.51 11.05 -25.18
C VAL A 486 4.55 9.86 -25.27
N MET A 487 4.17 9.26 -24.14
CA MET A 487 3.25 8.13 -24.11
C MET A 487 1.88 8.47 -24.68
N ALA A 488 1.38 9.65 -24.37
CA ALA A 488 0.08 10.14 -24.86
C ALA A 488 0.09 10.49 -26.36
N ASN A 489 1.26 10.80 -26.95
CA ASN A 489 1.37 11.30 -28.31
C ASN A 489 2.02 10.34 -29.32
N ARG A 490 2.63 9.23 -28.90
CA ARG A 490 3.25 8.25 -29.80
C ARG A 490 2.21 7.51 -30.65
N ASP A 491 2.63 6.95 -31.78
CA ASP A 491 1.69 6.29 -32.71
C ASP A 491 1.12 4.97 -32.14
N ALA A 492 1.95 4.07 -31.69
CA ALA A 492 1.51 2.81 -31.10
C ALA A 492 1.43 2.88 -29.57
N MET A 493 0.55 2.09 -28.95
CA MET A 493 0.64 1.77 -27.53
C MET A 493 1.97 1.03 -27.25
N LEU A 494 2.34 0.95 -25.97
CA LEU A 494 3.48 0.11 -25.57
C LEU A 494 3.20 -1.35 -25.90
N LYS A 495 4.25 -2.07 -26.32
CA LYS A 495 4.19 -3.53 -26.39
C LYS A 495 3.98 -4.11 -25.01
N ARG A 496 3.33 -5.26 -24.95
CA ARG A 496 3.20 -6.08 -23.74
C ARG A 496 3.84 -7.42 -24.02
N ASP A 497 5.15 -7.43 -24.15
CA ASP A 497 5.94 -8.54 -24.69
C ASP A 497 6.89 -9.17 -23.65
N ILE A 498 6.91 -8.65 -22.43
CA ILE A 498 7.68 -9.22 -21.31
C ILE A 498 6.69 -9.77 -20.28
N PRO A 499 6.71 -11.07 -19.96
CA PRO A 499 5.85 -11.63 -18.91
C PRO A 499 6.28 -11.12 -17.53
N LEU A 500 5.31 -10.83 -16.68
CA LEU A 500 5.57 -10.48 -15.28
C LEU A 500 5.83 -11.75 -14.47
N ASN A 501 7.10 -12.10 -14.32
CA ASN A 501 7.54 -13.23 -13.50
C ASN A 501 7.80 -12.75 -12.06
N VAL A 502 6.75 -12.67 -11.24
CA VAL A 502 6.90 -12.37 -9.81
C VAL A 502 7.16 -13.65 -9.02
N PRO A 503 8.11 -13.65 -8.06
CA PRO A 503 8.31 -14.77 -7.16
C PRO A 503 7.01 -15.11 -6.43
N ALA A 504 6.72 -16.39 -6.26
CA ALA A 504 5.60 -16.85 -5.43
C ALA A 504 5.76 -16.28 -4.01
N ARG A 505 4.65 -15.77 -3.46
CA ARG A 505 4.60 -15.24 -2.08
C ARG A 505 4.58 -16.36 -1.07
#